data_baded2079f65d97385c9142ebd86202b
#
_entry.id   baded2079f65d97385c9142ebd86202b
#
_cell.length_a   1.000
_cell.length_b   1.000
_cell.length_c   1.000
_cell.angle_alpha   90.00
_cell.angle_beta   90.00
_cell.angle_gamma   90.00
#
_symmetry.space_group_name_H-M   'P 1'
#
loop_
_entity.id
_entity.type
_entity.pdbx_description
1 polymer ?
#
loop_
_entity_poly.entity_id
_entity_poly.type
_entity_poly.pdbx_seq_one_letter_code
_entity_poly.pdbx_strand_id
1 'polypeptide(L)'
;MKETPFQVDVWTGASTGSQIDSELIAVNGVRVRMPYQTNGNLRKAINAGALDYFDLHLSHVAQQIRAGFFTNAKGERVTGPDVAVVEVCKIGPNGELYTTTAIGNSPVFVDTAKKVIVEVNTTQPLALVGMADIYMRKNPPHCEPIPITSAGDRVGTPYIPCDPAKIIAIVPCDLPDVTRALAPLDD
;
A
#
# COMPACT_ATOMS: atom_id res chain seq x y z
N MET A 1 5.68 -18.98 30.33
CA MET A 1 5.05 -19.12 29.01
C MET A 1 5.88 -18.28 28.05
N LYS A 2 6.41 -18.83 26.96
CA LYS A 2 6.99 -17.99 25.90
C LYS A 2 5.84 -17.22 25.29
N GLU A 3 5.87 -15.89 25.38
CA GLU A 3 4.92 -15.04 24.68
C GLU A 3 5.01 -15.38 23.21
N THR A 4 3.85 -15.65 22.58
CA THR A 4 3.80 -15.80 21.13
C THR A 4 4.16 -14.44 20.55
N PRO A 5 5.19 -14.33 19.71
CA PRO A 5 5.57 -13.03 19.17
C PRO A 5 4.39 -12.45 18.39
N PHE A 6 4.18 -11.14 18.55
CA PHE A 6 3.19 -10.41 17.76
C PHE A 6 3.56 -10.49 16.29
N GLN A 7 2.66 -10.98 15.45
CA GLN A 7 2.85 -11.10 14.01
C GLN A 7 1.73 -10.40 13.26
N VAL A 8 2.07 -9.82 12.12
CA VAL A 8 1.15 -9.13 11.22
C VAL A 8 1.18 -9.73 9.81
N ASP A 9 0.08 -9.59 9.11
CA ASP A 9 0.00 -9.82 7.67
C ASP A 9 0.30 -8.50 6.96
N VAL A 10 1.39 -8.45 6.21
CA VAL A 10 1.84 -7.23 5.54
C VAL A 10 1.42 -7.24 4.08
N TRP A 11 0.54 -6.32 3.74
CA TRP A 11 0.03 -6.11 2.39
C TRP A 11 0.57 -4.80 1.84
N THR A 12 1.21 -4.84 0.69
CA THR A 12 1.74 -3.63 0.06
C THR A 12 1.34 -3.55 -1.41
N GLY A 13 1.71 -2.47 -2.07
CA GLY A 13 1.97 -2.48 -3.50
C GLY A 13 3.36 -3.09 -3.78
N ALA A 14 4.15 -2.48 -4.64
CA ALA A 14 5.57 -2.82 -4.74
C ALA A 14 6.31 -2.26 -3.53
N SER A 15 7.07 -3.11 -2.83
CA SER A 15 7.97 -2.68 -1.77
C SER A 15 9.40 -2.68 -2.30
N THR A 16 10.00 -1.51 -2.41
CA THR A 16 11.34 -1.32 -2.96
C THR A 16 12.38 -0.93 -1.91
N GLY A 17 11.93 -0.46 -0.75
CA GLY A 17 12.78 -0.12 0.39
C GLY A 17 13.08 -1.30 1.30
N SER A 18 14.07 -1.12 2.17
CA SER A 18 14.44 -2.14 3.16
C SER A 18 13.88 -1.89 4.55
N GLN A 19 13.41 -0.68 4.83
CA GLN A 19 13.12 -0.23 6.20
C GLN A 19 12.03 -1.07 6.87
N ILE A 20 10.85 -1.22 6.25
CA ILE A 20 9.73 -1.96 6.84
C ILE A 20 10.06 -3.45 6.94
N ASP A 21 10.44 -4.05 5.83
CA ASP A 21 10.63 -5.50 5.74
C ASP A 21 11.78 -5.99 6.63
N SER A 22 12.89 -5.25 6.69
CA SER A 22 14.05 -5.66 7.51
C SER A 22 13.74 -5.63 8.99
N GLU A 23 13.10 -4.58 9.49
CA GLU A 23 12.76 -4.44 10.90
C GLU A 23 11.74 -5.50 11.35
N LEU A 24 10.71 -5.72 10.55
CA LEU A 24 9.70 -6.73 10.88
C LEU A 24 10.26 -8.16 10.86
N ILE A 25 11.16 -8.48 9.92
CA ILE A 25 11.81 -9.78 9.86
C ILE A 25 12.77 -9.98 11.06
N ALA A 26 13.50 -8.95 11.45
CA ALA A 26 14.42 -9.03 12.58
C ALA A 26 13.74 -9.47 13.90
N VAL A 27 12.48 -9.12 14.07
CA VAL A 27 11.67 -9.47 15.25
C VAL A 27 10.71 -10.63 15.03
N ASN A 28 10.81 -11.34 13.89
CA ASN A 28 9.86 -12.38 13.48
C ASN A 28 8.39 -11.90 13.48
N GLY A 29 8.21 -10.65 13.06
CA GLY A 29 6.93 -9.94 13.15
C GLY A 29 5.99 -10.13 11.96
N VAL A 30 6.38 -10.93 10.93
CA VAL A 30 5.59 -11.15 9.72
C VAL A 30 5.08 -12.57 9.67
N ARG A 31 3.77 -12.76 9.53
CA ARG A 31 3.13 -14.05 9.25
C ARG A 31 2.96 -14.26 7.75
N VAL A 32 2.39 -13.28 7.07
CA VAL A 32 2.12 -13.32 5.62
C VAL A 32 2.65 -12.05 4.99
N ARG A 33 3.27 -12.18 3.82
CA ARG A 33 3.75 -11.06 3.02
C ARG A 33 3.21 -11.14 1.59
N MET A 34 2.71 -10.02 1.08
CA MET A 34 2.27 -9.91 -0.32
C MET A 34 2.40 -8.49 -0.85
N PRO A 35 2.39 -8.30 -2.17
CA PRO A 35 2.76 -9.26 -3.19
C PRO A 35 4.23 -9.16 -3.57
N TYR A 36 4.69 -8.00 -4.01
CA TYR A 36 6.02 -7.79 -4.59
C TYR A 36 6.97 -7.14 -3.58
N GLN A 37 8.19 -7.67 -3.51
CA GLN A 37 9.23 -7.15 -2.64
C GLN A 37 10.63 -7.30 -3.25
N THR A 38 11.56 -6.46 -2.85
CA THR A 38 12.97 -6.52 -3.30
C THR A 38 13.96 -6.71 -2.15
N ASN A 39 13.48 -6.85 -0.92
CA ASN A 39 14.33 -6.99 0.26
C ASN A 39 15.02 -8.35 0.33
N GLY A 40 16.36 -8.37 0.42
CA GLY A 40 17.15 -9.60 0.45
C GLY A 40 16.94 -10.45 1.69
N ASN A 41 16.71 -9.85 2.87
CA ASN A 41 16.47 -10.57 4.12
C ASN A 41 15.07 -11.21 4.10
N LEU A 42 14.08 -10.48 3.63
CA LEU A 42 12.74 -11.01 3.44
C LEU A 42 12.74 -12.20 2.47
N ARG A 43 13.45 -12.09 1.34
CA ARG A 43 13.58 -13.19 0.38
C ARG A 43 14.21 -14.43 1.00
N LYS A 44 15.24 -14.27 1.82
CA LYS A 44 15.85 -15.41 2.55
C LYS A 44 14.83 -16.05 3.51
N ALA A 45 14.05 -15.26 4.23
CA ALA A 45 13.03 -15.76 5.14
C ALA A 45 11.91 -16.52 4.39
N ILE A 46 11.45 -15.99 3.27
CA ILE A 46 10.47 -16.65 2.38
C ILE A 46 11.01 -18.01 1.90
N ASN A 47 12.23 -18.03 1.36
CA ASN A 47 12.84 -19.25 0.83
C ASN A 47 13.14 -20.30 1.93
N ALA A 48 13.29 -19.87 3.16
CA ALA A 48 13.45 -20.75 4.32
C ALA A 48 12.10 -21.24 4.90
N GLY A 49 10.97 -20.81 4.35
CA GLY A 49 9.64 -21.16 4.87
C GLY A 49 9.31 -20.52 6.22
N ALA A 50 9.96 -19.42 6.58
CA ALA A 50 9.75 -18.75 7.86
C ALA A 50 8.48 -17.92 7.92
N LEU A 51 7.87 -17.63 6.77
CA LEU A 51 6.61 -16.91 6.63
C LEU A 51 5.93 -17.32 5.32
N ASP A 52 4.63 -17.07 5.23
CA ASP A 52 3.87 -17.29 3.99
C ASP A 52 4.03 -16.10 3.05
N TYR A 53 4.16 -16.40 1.75
CA TYR A 53 4.28 -15.40 0.71
C TYR A 53 3.26 -15.62 -0.40
N PHE A 54 2.50 -14.57 -0.73
CA PHE A 54 1.62 -14.56 -1.88
C PHE A 54 2.25 -13.80 -3.04
N ASP A 55 2.65 -14.54 -4.08
CA ASP A 55 3.13 -13.97 -5.33
C ASP A 55 1.95 -13.64 -6.23
N LEU A 56 1.63 -12.36 -6.31
CA LEU A 56 0.48 -11.85 -7.06
C LEU A 56 0.92 -10.76 -8.03
N HIS A 57 0.24 -10.70 -9.17
CA HIS A 57 0.34 -9.52 -10.03
C HIS A 57 -0.19 -8.29 -9.30
N LEU A 58 0.60 -7.21 -9.27
CA LEU A 58 0.21 -5.95 -8.62
C LEU A 58 -1.14 -5.43 -9.12
N SER A 59 -1.43 -5.60 -10.41
CA SER A 59 -2.70 -5.19 -11.01
C SER A 59 -3.93 -5.95 -10.48
N HIS A 60 -3.75 -7.10 -9.87
CA HIS A 60 -4.86 -7.91 -9.34
C HIS A 60 -5.10 -7.71 -7.84
N VAL A 61 -4.12 -7.20 -7.09
CA VAL A 61 -4.17 -7.10 -5.63
C VAL A 61 -5.39 -6.33 -5.16
N ALA A 62 -5.63 -5.15 -5.73
CA ALA A 62 -6.75 -4.30 -5.37
C ALA A 62 -8.11 -5.00 -5.54
N GLN A 63 -8.30 -5.71 -6.66
CA GLN A 63 -9.53 -6.45 -6.93
C GLN A 63 -9.72 -7.61 -5.95
N GLN A 64 -8.65 -8.35 -5.68
CA GLN A 64 -8.71 -9.52 -4.79
C GLN A 64 -8.99 -9.13 -3.35
N ILE A 65 -8.43 -8.00 -2.87
CA ILE A 65 -8.75 -7.45 -1.55
C ILE A 65 -10.25 -7.16 -1.46
N ARG A 66 -10.77 -6.37 -2.39
CA ARG A 66 -12.18 -5.95 -2.39
C ARG A 66 -13.14 -7.12 -2.60
N ALA A 67 -12.73 -8.16 -3.29
CA ALA A 67 -13.51 -9.39 -3.47
C ALA A 67 -13.46 -10.35 -2.26
N GLY A 68 -12.69 -10.01 -1.20
CA GLY A 68 -12.52 -10.88 -0.05
C GLY A 68 -11.82 -12.20 -0.38
N PHE A 69 -10.79 -12.14 -1.23
CA PHE A 69 -10.01 -13.32 -1.63
C PHE A 69 -9.10 -13.81 -0.49
N PHE A 70 -8.67 -12.92 0.38
CA PHE A 70 -7.75 -13.23 1.46
C PHE A 70 -8.47 -13.63 2.73
N THR A 71 -7.73 -14.33 3.60
CA THR A 71 -8.20 -14.70 4.94
C THR A 71 -7.23 -14.20 5.99
N ASN A 72 -7.76 -13.90 7.18
CA ASN A 72 -6.96 -13.59 8.36
C ASN A 72 -6.37 -14.88 9.00
N ALA A 73 -5.64 -14.72 10.10
CA ALA A 73 -5.05 -15.85 10.84
C ALA A 73 -6.06 -16.88 11.37
N LYS A 74 -7.36 -16.52 11.43
CA LYS A 74 -8.44 -17.41 11.85
C LYS A 74 -9.14 -18.13 10.67
N GLY A 75 -8.67 -17.87 9.43
CA GLY A 75 -9.31 -18.39 8.21
C GLY A 75 -10.58 -17.65 7.79
N GLU A 76 -10.91 -16.52 8.42
CA GLU A 76 -12.07 -15.70 8.09
C GLU A 76 -11.74 -14.81 6.89
N ARG A 77 -12.66 -14.69 5.95
CA ARG A 77 -12.52 -13.78 4.80
C ARG A 77 -12.41 -12.33 5.24
N VAL A 78 -11.48 -11.60 4.63
CA VAL A 78 -11.29 -10.17 4.86
C VAL A 78 -11.32 -9.40 3.54
N THR A 79 -11.94 -8.23 3.57
CA THR A 79 -12.07 -7.33 2.40
C THR A 79 -11.20 -6.09 2.50
N GLY A 80 -10.29 -6.06 3.47
CA GLY A 80 -9.35 -4.96 3.68
C GLY A 80 -8.50 -5.19 4.91
N PRO A 81 -7.43 -4.41 5.08
CA PRO A 81 -6.57 -4.49 6.25
C PRO A 81 -7.24 -3.91 7.50
N ASP A 82 -6.78 -4.30 8.69
CA ASP A 82 -7.21 -3.65 9.92
C ASP A 82 -6.69 -2.21 10.00
N VAL A 83 -5.46 -1.99 9.55
CA VAL A 83 -4.81 -0.68 9.53
C VAL A 83 -4.15 -0.46 8.17
N ALA A 84 -4.44 0.66 7.52
CA ALA A 84 -3.66 1.15 6.39
C ALA A 84 -2.67 2.21 6.87
N VAL A 85 -1.44 2.13 6.39
CA VAL A 85 -0.43 3.19 6.55
C VAL A 85 -0.19 3.79 5.17
N VAL A 86 -0.35 5.11 5.04
CA VAL A 86 -0.21 5.79 3.76
C VAL A 86 0.65 7.03 3.89
N GLU A 87 1.61 7.17 3.00
CA GLU A 87 2.44 8.37 2.88
C GLU A 87 1.75 9.41 2.02
N VAL A 88 1.78 10.66 2.47
CA VAL A 88 1.20 11.82 1.80
C VAL A 88 2.10 13.04 1.89
N CYS A 89 1.97 13.98 0.95
CA CYS A 89 2.59 15.30 1.06
C CYS A 89 1.68 16.32 1.76
N LYS A 90 0.37 16.05 1.83
CA LYS A 90 -0.62 16.95 2.44
C LYS A 90 -1.90 16.21 2.81
N ILE A 91 -2.55 16.66 3.87
CA ILE A 91 -3.91 16.27 4.22
C ILE A 91 -4.81 17.50 4.00
N GLY A 92 -5.92 17.33 3.29
CA GLY A 92 -6.94 18.35 3.08
C GLY A 92 -7.96 18.39 4.23
N PRO A 93 -8.81 19.43 4.27
CA PRO A 93 -9.72 19.69 5.40
C PRO A 93 -10.84 18.65 5.57
N ASN A 94 -11.18 17.91 4.50
CA ASN A 94 -12.23 16.88 4.54
C ASN A 94 -11.67 15.46 4.49
N GLY A 95 -10.37 15.28 4.77
CA GLY A 95 -9.71 13.98 4.71
C GLY A 95 -9.15 13.63 3.32
N GLU A 96 -8.94 14.60 2.45
CA GLU A 96 -8.26 14.40 1.18
C GLU A 96 -6.79 14.07 1.44
N LEU A 97 -6.34 12.91 1.03
CA LEU A 97 -4.96 12.47 1.16
C LEU A 97 -4.21 12.68 -0.15
N TYR A 98 -3.40 13.74 -0.23
CA TYR A 98 -2.58 14.04 -1.39
C TYR A 98 -1.30 13.21 -1.35
N THR A 99 -1.23 12.23 -2.22
CA THR A 99 -0.13 11.26 -2.27
C THR A 99 1.20 11.92 -2.68
N THR A 100 2.28 11.24 -2.39
CA THR A 100 3.63 11.57 -2.84
C THR A 100 3.86 11.03 -4.26
N THR A 101 5.03 10.53 -4.57
CA THR A 101 5.39 10.02 -5.91
C THR A 101 4.78 8.65 -6.20
N ALA A 102 4.34 7.91 -5.18
CA ALA A 102 3.78 6.58 -5.32
C ALA A 102 2.31 6.53 -4.87
N ILE A 103 1.45 5.95 -5.70
CA ILE A 103 0.04 5.71 -5.40
C ILE A 103 -0.21 4.23 -5.15
N GLY A 104 0.15 3.37 -6.12
CA GLY A 104 0.02 1.92 -6.03
C GLY A 104 -1.38 1.46 -5.60
N ASN A 105 -1.44 0.59 -4.61
CA ASN A 105 -2.69 0.07 -4.04
C ASN A 105 -3.22 0.90 -2.85
N SER A 106 -2.58 2.01 -2.50
CA SER A 106 -2.96 2.86 -1.36
C SER A 106 -4.42 3.30 -1.37
N PRO A 107 -5.04 3.66 -2.53
CA PRO A 107 -6.45 4.01 -2.57
C PRO A 107 -7.36 2.89 -2.05
N VAL A 108 -7.08 1.64 -2.42
CA VAL A 108 -7.88 0.49 -1.97
C VAL A 108 -7.60 0.18 -0.50
N PHE A 109 -6.37 0.30 -0.04
CA PHE A 109 -6.06 0.12 1.37
C PHE A 109 -6.78 1.14 2.25
N VAL A 110 -6.78 2.42 1.89
CA VAL A 110 -7.49 3.47 2.61
C VAL A 110 -9.00 3.26 2.59
N ASP A 111 -9.56 2.93 1.42
CA ASP A 111 -11.00 2.68 1.24
C ASP A 111 -11.48 1.52 2.13
N THR A 112 -10.73 0.40 2.13
CA THR A 112 -11.17 -0.84 2.77
C THR A 112 -10.67 -1.03 4.21
N ALA A 113 -9.68 -0.27 4.67
CA ALA A 113 -9.17 -0.37 6.03
C ALA A 113 -10.19 0.05 7.08
N LYS A 114 -10.11 -0.57 8.26
CA LYS A 114 -10.87 -0.14 9.44
C LYS A 114 -10.31 1.15 10.04
N LYS A 115 -8.98 1.33 10.00
CA LYS A 115 -8.24 2.47 10.56
C LYS A 115 -7.13 2.89 9.60
N VAL A 116 -6.75 4.17 9.66
CA VAL A 116 -5.70 4.74 8.81
C VAL A 116 -4.69 5.47 9.67
N ILE A 117 -3.42 5.23 9.41
CA ILE A 117 -2.29 6.03 9.87
C ILE A 117 -1.78 6.80 8.67
N VAL A 118 -1.64 8.11 8.80
CA VAL A 118 -1.16 8.97 7.72
C VAL A 118 0.25 9.43 8.07
N GLU A 119 1.20 9.09 7.21
CA GLU A 119 2.57 9.58 7.28
C GLU A 119 2.69 10.82 6.38
N VAL A 120 2.94 11.98 6.99
CA VAL A 120 3.13 13.24 6.24
C VAL A 120 4.62 13.45 5.99
N ASN A 121 5.05 13.22 4.76
CA ASN A 121 6.46 13.36 4.39
C ASN A 121 6.78 14.80 3.97
N THR A 122 7.54 15.48 4.82
CA THR A 122 7.91 16.90 4.64
C THR A 122 9.03 17.12 3.63
N THR A 123 9.72 16.07 3.19
CA THR A 123 10.70 16.17 2.10
C THR A 123 10.04 16.23 0.73
N GLN A 124 8.77 15.83 0.64
CA GLN A 124 8.03 15.82 -0.61
C GLN A 124 7.47 17.22 -0.94
N PRO A 125 7.66 17.69 -2.17
CA PRO A 125 7.22 19.04 -2.53
C PRO A 125 5.69 19.14 -2.58
N LEU A 126 5.13 20.21 -2.04
CA LEU A 126 3.69 20.50 -2.14
C LEU A 126 3.22 20.72 -3.60
N ALA A 127 4.14 20.87 -4.55
CA ALA A 127 3.82 20.89 -5.98
C ALA A 127 3.18 19.59 -6.49
N LEU A 128 3.31 18.48 -5.74
CA LEU A 128 2.62 17.21 -6.04
C LEU A 128 1.10 17.30 -5.83
N VAL A 129 0.61 18.27 -5.05
CA VAL A 129 -0.83 18.45 -4.81
C VAL A 129 -1.54 18.71 -6.14
N GLY A 130 -2.48 17.82 -6.47
CA GLY A 130 -3.26 17.92 -7.71
C GLY A 130 -2.64 17.21 -8.92
N MET A 131 -1.45 16.63 -8.81
CA MET A 131 -0.82 15.91 -9.93
C MET A 131 -1.37 14.50 -10.14
N ALA A 132 -1.85 13.86 -9.09
CA ALA A 132 -2.42 12.51 -9.18
C ALA A 132 -3.74 12.49 -9.97
N ASP A 133 -4.05 11.35 -10.57
CA ASP A 133 -5.34 11.04 -11.20
C ASP A 133 -5.77 9.64 -10.75
N ILE A 134 -6.49 9.57 -9.63
CA ILE A 134 -6.82 8.33 -8.93
C ILE A 134 -8.22 7.89 -9.31
N TYR A 135 -8.32 6.82 -10.09
CA TYR A 135 -9.58 6.26 -10.54
C TYR A 135 -9.87 4.92 -9.87
N MET A 136 -10.90 4.89 -9.03
CA MET A 136 -11.35 3.68 -8.33
C MET A 136 -12.27 2.85 -9.22
N ARG A 137 -11.72 1.83 -9.86
CA ARG A 137 -12.48 0.92 -10.73
C ARG A 137 -13.54 0.14 -9.96
N LYS A 138 -14.67 -0.14 -10.60
CA LYS A 138 -15.68 -1.08 -10.09
C LYS A 138 -15.12 -2.51 -10.06
N ASN A 139 -15.63 -3.34 -9.16
CA ASN A 139 -15.26 -4.75 -9.09
C ASN A 139 -16.01 -5.59 -10.13
N PRO A 140 -15.47 -6.72 -10.58
CA PRO A 140 -16.21 -7.70 -11.35
C PRO A 140 -17.51 -8.12 -10.63
N PRO A 141 -18.63 -8.37 -11.35
CA PRO A 141 -18.78 -8.32 -12.81
C PRO A 141 -19.06 -6.92 -13.38
N HIS A 142 -19.08 -5.89 -12.55
CA HIS A 142 -19.48 -4.52 -12.92
C HIS A 142 -18.31 -3.65 -13.43
N CYS A 143 -17.19 -4.28 -13.84
CA CYS A 143 -16.08 -3.55 -14.44
C CYS A 143 -16.49 -2.86 -15.71
N GLU A 144 -16.14 -1.58 -15.81
CA GLU A 144 -16.28 -0.76 -17.00
C GLU A 144 -14.89 -0.36 -17.52
N PRO A 145 -14.74 -0.09 -18.82
CA PRO A 145 -13.51 0.52 -19.33
C PRO A 145 -13.22 1.82 -18.60
N ILE A 146 -11.94 2.13 -18.37
CA ILE A 146 -11.55 3.44 -17.86
C ILE A 146 -11.92 4.47 -18.92
N PRO A 147 -12.67 5.54 -18.59
CA PRO A 147 -13.26 6.46 -19.58
C PRO A 147 -12.24 7.47 -20.12
N ILE A 148 -11.07 7.01 -20.53
CA ILE A 148 -10.02 7.81 -21.17
C ILE A 148 -10.24 7.76 -22.67
N THR A 149 -10.42 8.92 -23.29
CA THR A 149 -10.65 9.09 -24.73
C THR A 149 -9.55 9.89 -25.40
N SER A 150 -8.78 10.67 -24.65
CA SER A 150 -7.64 11.42 -25.14
C SER A 150 -6.47 11.41 -24.14
N ALA A 151 -5.29 11.76 -24.63
CA ALA A 151 -4.06 11.74 -23.82
C ALA A 151 -4.07 12.73 -22.63
N GLY A 152 -4.89 13.76 -22.70
CA GLY A 152 -5.01 14.78 -21.65
C GLY A 152 -6.12 14.54 -20.65
N ASP A 153 -6.90 13.46 -20.80
CA ASP A 153 -8.04 13.19 -19.92
C ASP A 153 -7.62 12.91 -18.50
N ARG A 154 -8.36 13.49 -17.56
CA ARG A 154 -8.28 13.20 -16.14
C ARG A 154 -9.64 12.68 -15.70
N VAL A 155 -9.66 11.46 -15.19
CA VAL A 155 -10.92 10.71 -14.96
C VAL A 155 -11.17 10.38 -13.49
N GLY A 156 -10.16 10.58 -12.66
CA GLY A 156 -10.22 10.32 -11.22
C GLY A 156 -10.15 11.58 -10.38
N THR A 157 -9.73 11.40 -9.13
CA THR A 157 -9.50 12.48 -8.16
C THR A 157 -8.01 12.73 -7.96
N PRO A 158 -7.59 13.98 -7.65
CA PRO A 158 -6.18 14.28 -7.40
C PRO A 158 -5.72 13.89 -5.99
N TYR A 159 -6.52 13.16 -5.25
CA TYR A 159 -6.27 12.72 -3.88
C TYR A 159 -6.97 11.39 -3.61
N ILE A 160 -6.56 10.69 -2.55
CA ILE A 160 -7.31 9.56 -2.00
C ILE A 160 -8.34 10.12 -1.01
N PRO A 161 -9.65 9.92 -1.23
CA PRO A 161 -10.65 10.29 -0.23
C PRO A 161 -10.53 9.37 0.99
N CYS A 162 -10.53 9.97 2.18
CA CYS A 162 -10.50 9.23 3.43
C CYS A 162 -11.52 9.82 4.40
N ASP A 163 -12.33 8.96 5.03
CA ASP A 163 -13.16 9.39 6.15
C ASP A 163 -12.23 9.81 7.31
N PRO A 164 -12.27 11.09 7.75
CA PRO A 164 -11.45 11.56 8.87
C PRO A 164 -11.60 10.72 10.14
N ALA A 165 -12.77 10.10 10.37
CA ALA A 165 -13.02 9.25 11.53
C ALA A 165 -12.18 7.95 11.51
N LYS A 166 -11.66 7.54 10.37
CA LYS A 166 -10.73 6.41 10.27
C LYS A 166 -9.30 6.76 10.68
N ILE A 167 -8.92 8.04 10.63
CA ILE A 167 -7.54 8.49 10.88
C ILE A 167 -7.27 8.45 12.37
N ILE A 168 -6.43 7.50 12.79
CA ILE A 168 -6.08 7.31 14.21
C ILE A 168 -4.74 7.93 14.60
N ALA A 169 -3.88 8.21 13.62
CA ALA A 169 -2.61 8.88 13.85
C ALA A 169 -2.15 9.63 12.59
N ILE A 170 -1.46 10.73 12.81
CA ILE A 170 -0.72 11.48 11.80
C ILE A 170 0.72 11.55 12.27
N VAL A 171 1.64 11.02 11.46
CA VAL A 171 3.06 10.90 11.79
C VAL A 171 3.88 11.76 10.83
N PRO A 172 4.67 12.72 11.30
CA PRO A 172 5.58 13.44 10.43
C PRO A 172 6.75 12.53 10.02
N CYS A 173 7.17 12.63 8.76
CA CYS A 173 8.32 11.94 8.19
C CYS A 173 9.17 12.95 7.41
N ASP A 174 10.49 12.77 7.44
CA ASP A 174 11.46 13.58 6.71
C ASP A 174 12.45 12.72 5.90
N LEU A 175 12.07 11.48 5.64
CA LEU A 175 12.89 10.54 4.89
C LEU A 175 12.69 10.74 3.37
N PRO A 176 13.77 10.72 2.59
CA PRO A 176 13.65 10.79 1.14
C PRO A 176 13.02 9.50 0.57
N ASP A 177 12.36 9.63 -0.58
CA ASP A 177 11.86 8.48 -1.33
C ASP A 177 12.97 7.49 -1.65
N VAL A 178 12.66 6.20 -1.48
CA VAL A 178 13.52 5.11 -1.92
C VAL A 178 12.96 4.59 -3.25
N THR A 179 13.37 5.21 -4.35
CA THR A 179 13.00 4.77 -5.69
C THR A 179 13.99 3.74 -6.21
N ARG A 180 13.52 2.85 -7.06
CA ARG A 180 14.42 1.93 -7.79
C ARG A 180 15.19 2.71 -8.85
N ALA A 181 16.52 2.67 -8.79
CA ALA A 181 17.34 3.22 -9.84
C ALA A 181 17.08 2.51 -11.18
N LEU A 182 17.11 3.27 -12.26
CA LEU A 182 17.13 2.70 -13.61
C LEU A 182 18.47 1.96 -13.78
N ALA A 183 18.41 0.71 -14.21
CA ALA A 183 19.62 0.00 -14.62
C ALA A 183 20.15 0.60 -15.93
N PRO A 184 21.47 0.68 -16.12
CA PRO A 184 22.03 0.93 -17.46
C PRO A 184 21.47 -0.12 -18.44
N LEU A 185 21.31 0.27 -19.69
CA LEU A 185 20.98 -0.70 -20.73
C LEU A 185 22.18 -1.64 -20.87
N ASP A 186 21.91 -2.92 -20.86
CA ASP A 186 22.91 -3.93 -21.26
C ASP A 186 23.12 -3.82 -22.77
N ASP A 187 24.37 -3.88 -23.21
CA ASP A 187 24.76 -3.86 -24.63
C ASP A 187 24.31 -5.14 -25.36
#